data_83e342fa3789dd66ea8acaaf2f5b1b1c
#
_entry.id   83e342fa3789dd66ea8acaaf2f5b1b1c
#
_cell.length_a   1.000
_cell.length_b   1.000
_cell.length_c   1.000
_cell.angle_alpha   90.00
_cell.angle_beta   90.00
_cell.angle_gamma   90.00
#
_symmetry.space_group_name_H-M   'P 1'
#
loop_
_entity.id
_entity.type
_entity.pdbx_description
1 polymer ?
#
loop_
_entity_poly.entity_id
_entity_poly.type
_entity_poly.pdbx_seq_one_letter_code
_entity_poly.pdbx_strand_id
1 'polypeptide(L)'
;MTSVDPQQPVVILGGFLITAEAYAPMANWLMNQGVVDAEVVSVSRYEWLLTSWGFGWRRVLDRVDEVVQRLQAKSPNGKVTLIGHSSGGVMLRLYLSDEPFQGRTYAGAARCNRLISLGSPHQAVRATPLRAMVDRRFPGCHESGVDYVAIAGDLDLESANASKFSRRCAKGSY
;
A
#
# COMPACT_ATOMS: atom_id res chain seq x y z
N MET A 1 16.69 9.97 6.65
CA MET A 1 16.18 8.61 6.84
C MET A 1 14.68 8.71 7.05
N THR A 2 13.88 8.11 6.20
CA THR A 2 12.41 8.04 6.37
C THR A 2 12.08 6.91 7.33
N SER A 3 12.04 7.21 8.61
CA SER A 3 11.56 6.25 9.60
C SER A 3 10.02 6.19 9.56
N VAL A 4 9.48 4.99 9.72
CA VAL A 4 8.06 4.83 10.10
C VAL A 4 7.90 5.48 11.46
N ASP A 5 6.83 6.28 11.64
CA ASP A 5 6.54 6.84 12.96
C ASP A 5 6.17 5.70 13.92
N PRO A 6 6.94 5.45 14.97
CA PRO A 6 6.68 4.32 15.87
C PRO A 6 5.34 4.45 16.62
N GLN A 7 4.82 5.65 16.76
CA GLN A 7 3.52 5.87 17.41
C GLN A 7 2.32 5.61 16.49
N GLN A 8 2.56 5.41 15.20
CA GLN A 8 1.51 5.11 14.24
C GLN A 8 1.45 3.63 13.92
N PRO A 9 0.27 3.00 14.01
CA PRO A 9 0.09 1.63 13.58
C PRO A 9 0.33 1.49 12.06
N VAL A 10 0.74 0.29 11.67
CA VAL A 10 1.06 -0.05 10.28
C VAL A 10 0.08 -1.10 9.76
N VAL A 11 -0.51 -0.82 8.59
CA VAL A 11 -1.33 -1.78 7.83
C VAL A 11 -0.52 -2.28 6.63
N ILE A 12 -0.37 -3.59 6.50
CA ILE A 12 0.41 -4.21 5.42
C ILE A 12 -0.53 -4.93 4.46
N LEU A 13 -0.52 -4.56 3.18
CA LEU A 13 -1.21 -5.29 2.11
C LEU A 13 -0.21 -5.98 1.20
N GLY A 14 -0.30 -7.30 1.13
CA GLY A 14 0.57 -8.14 0.33
C GLY A 14 0.35 -8.04 -1.18
N GLY A 15 1.18 -8.76 -1.92
CA GLY A 15 1.12 -8.88 -3.38
C GLY A 15 0.17 -9.97 -3.86
N PHE A 16 -0.07 -9.98 -5.17
CA PHE A 16 -0.93 -10.96 -5.85
C PHE A 16 -0.51 -12.40 -5.53
N LEU A 17 -1.47 -13.23 -5.10
CA LEU A 17 -1.32 -14.65 -4.72
C LEU A 17 -0.38 -14.91 -3.52
N ILE A 18 0.10 -13.89 -2.83
CA ILE A 18 0.93 -14.04 -1.63
C ILE A 18 0.02 -13.86 -0.41
N THR A 19 0.02 -14.84 0.48
CA THR A 19 -0.82 -14.83 1.68
C THR A 19 -0.20 -14.00 2.81
N ALA A 20 -1.00 -13.68 3.82
CA ALA A 20 -0.58 -12.80 4.92
C ALA A 20 0.61 -13.36 5.72
N GLU A 21 0.73 -14.69 5.82
CA GLU A 21 1.80 -15.35 6.57
C GLU A 21 3.20 -14.98 6.04
N ALA A 22 3.33 -14.73 4.72
CA ALA A 22 4.59 -14.33 4.14
C ALA A 22 5.09 -12.95 4.62
N TYR A 23 4.18 -12.12 5.14
CA TYR A 23 4.49 -10.79 5.65
C TYR A 23 4.53 -10.71 7.18
N ALA A 24 4.19 -11.79 7.89
CA ALA A 24 4.28 -11.84 9.35
C ALA A 24 5.68 -11.50 9.89
N PRO A 25 6.80 -11.95 9.28
CA PRO A 25 8.13 -11.54 9.71
C PRO A 25 8.36 -10.02 9.62
N MET A 26 7.81 -9.36 8.59
CA MET A 26 7.90 -7.89 8.45
C MET A 26 7.10 -7.19 9.55
N ALA A 27 5.87 -7.63 9.82
CA ALA A 27 5.04 -7.07 10.88
C ALA A 27 5.72 -7.20 12.25
N ASN A 28 6.23 -8.39 12.56
CA ASN A 28 6.96 -8.65 13.79
C ASN A 28 8.23 -7.80 13.90
N TRP A 29 8.97 -7.65 12.81
CA TRP A 29 10.16 -6.81 12.79
C TRP A 29 9.81 -5.34 13.06
N LEU A 30 8.74 -4.81 12.46
CA LEU A 30 8.28 -3.44 12.70
C LEU A 30 7.91 -3.23 14.18
N MET A 31 7.17 -4.16 14.78
CA MET A 31 6.83 -4.10 16.21
C MET A 31 8.08 -4.16 17.09
N ASN A 32 9.06 -4.99 16.75
CA ASN A 32 10.35 -5.06 17.45
C ASN A 32 11.20 -3.79 17.29
N GLN A 33 10.96 -2.97 16.22
CA GLN A 33 11.55 -1.65 16.07
C GLN A 33 10.77 -0.54 16.79
N GLY A 34 9.76 -0.89 17.59
CA GLY A 34 9.00 0.02 18.42
C GLY A 34 7.72 0.57 17.79
N VAL A 35 7.31 0.06 16.61
CA VAL A 35 5.99 0.39 16.04
C VAL A 35 4.90 -0.16 16.96
N VAL A 36 3.93 0.69 17.32
CA VAL A 36 2.89 0.38 18.32
C VAL A 36 2.04 -0.83 17.97
N ASP A 37 1.77 -1.03 16.67
CA ASP A 37 1.07 -2.20 16.14
C ASP A 37 1.31 -2.33 14.64
N ALA A 38 1.38 -3.55 14.12
CA ALA A 38 1.53 -3.82 12.70
C ALA A 38 0.70 -5.03 12.29
N GLU A 39 -0.26 -4.82 11.39
CA GLU A 39 -1.17 -5.88 10.98
C GLU A 39 -1.13 -6.11 9.47
N VAL A 40 -1.07 -7.39 9.09
CA VAL A 40 -1.16 -7.82 7.69
C VAL A 40 -2.61 -8.09 7.32
N VAL A 41 -3.10 -7.43 6.28
CA VAL A 41 -4.44 -7.68 5.75
C VAL A 41 -4.51 -9.11 5.22
N SER A 42 -5.40 -9.91 5.80
CA SER A 42 -5.58 -11.31 5.41
C SER A 42 -6.35 -11.39 4.09
N VAL A 43 -5.67 -11.80 3.02
CA VAL A 43 -6.25 -12.05 1.69
C VAL A 43 -5.84 -13.44 1.24
N SER A 44 -6.80 -14.29 0.98
CA SER A 44 -6.55 -15.64 0.49
C SER A 44 -6.10 -15.63 -0.97
N ARG A 45 -5.42 -16.71 -1.41
CA ARG A 45 -5.01 -16.86 -2.82
C ARG A 45 -6.21 -16.84 -3.77
N TYR A 46 -7.34 -17.39 -3.34
CA TYR A 46 -8.57 -17.39 -4.13
C TYR A 46 -9.12 -15.95 -4.32
N GLU A 47 -9.13 -15.14 -3.28
CA GLU A 47 -9.55 -13.75 -3.37
C GLU A 47 -8.61 -12.92 -4.26
N TRP A 48 -7.30 -13.17 -4.17
CA TRP A 48 -6.34 -12.59 -5.11
C TRP A 48 -6.64 -13.00 -6.55
N LEU A 49 -6.99 -14.26 -6.80
CA LEU A 49 -7.33 -14.73 -8.15
C LEU A 49 -8.55 -13.98 -8.69
N LEU A 50 -9.57 -13.74 -7.89
CA LEU A 50 -10.76 -12.98 -8.28
C LEU A 50 -10.43 -11.54 -8.71
N THR A 51 -9.35 -10.95 -8.21
CA THR A 51 -8.92 -9.61 -8.62
C THR A 51 -8.52 -9.52 -10.09
N SER A 52 -8.14 -10.63 -10.72
CA SER A 52 -7.79 -10.68 -12.15
C SER A 52 -8.98 -10.33 -13.05
N TRP A 53 -10.21 -10.58 -12.60
CA TRP A 53 -11.45 -10.26 -13.33
C TRP A 53 -12.18 -9.02 -12.80
N GLY A 54 -11.56 -8.27 -11.88
CA GLY A 54 -12.13 -7.05 -11.34
C GLY A 54 -13.17 -7.25 -10.21
N PHE A 55 -13.59 -8.47 -9.92
CA PHE A 55 -14.60 -8.75 -8.88
C PHE A 55 -14.06 -8.75 -7.46
N GLY A 56 -12.78 -9.05 -7.28
CA GLY A 56 -12.16 -9.23 -5.96
C GLY A 56 -11.66 -7.94 -5.30
N TRP A 57 -11.45 -6.86 -6.05
CA TRP A 57 -10.80 -5.65 -5.54
C TRP A 57 -11.58 -5.01 -4.40
N ARG A 58 -12.90 -4.92 -4.55
CA ARG A 58 -13.74 -4.36 -3.51
C ARG A 58 -13.60 -5.14 -2.20
N ARG A 59 -13.61 -6.49 -2.23
CA ARG A 59 -13.46 -7.30 -1.02
C ARG A 59 -12.12 -7.07 -0.32
N VAL A 60 -11.04 -6.97 -1.09
CA VAL A 60 -9.71 -6.69 -0.53
C VAL A 60 -9.68 -5.29 0.09
N LEU A 61 -10.27 -4.28 -0.60
CA LEU A 61 -10.36 -2.91 -0.09
C LEU A 61 -11.24 -2.81 1.15
N ASP A 62 -12.36 -3.56 1.23
CA ASP A 62 -13.22 -3.63 2.41
C ASP A 62 -12.42 -4.16 3.62
N ARG A 63 -11.60 -5.20 3.44
CA ARG A 63 -10.72 -5.72 4.51
C ARG A 63 -9.62 -4.73 4.90
N VAL A 64 -9.04 -4.03 3.92
CA VAL A 64 -8.10 -2.93 4.23
C VAL A 64 -8.79 -1.91 5.11
N ASP A 65 -10.00 -1.51 4.75
CA ASP A 65 -10.77 -0.51 5.48
C ASP A 65 -11.09 -0.96 6.92
N GLU A 66 -11.48 -2.23 7.12
CA GLU A 66 -11.72 -2.82 8.44
C GLU A 66 -10.45 -2.80 9.33
N VAL A 67 -9.30 -3.18 8.77
CA VAL A 67 -8.02 -3.16 9.50
C VAL A 67 -7.61 -1.72 9.81
N VAL A 68 -7.73 -0.80 8.85
CA VAL A 68 -7.41 0.62 9.05
C VAL A 68 -8.27 1.22 10.16
N GLN A 69 -9.59 0.99 10.14
CA GLN A 69 -10.51 1.51 11.18
C GLN A 69 -10.15 0.98 12.57
N ARG A 70 -9.84 -0.31 12.67
CA ARG A 70 -9.45 -0.95 13.93
C ARG A 70 -8.13 -0.38 14.48
N LEU A 71 -7.12 -0.23 13.63
CA LEU A 71 -5.81 0.27 14.03
C LEU A 71 -5.81 1.79 14.25
N GLN A 72 -6.62 2.54 13.51
CA GLN A 72 -6.79 3.96 13.73
C GLN A 72 -7.19 4.30 15.16
N ALA A 73 -8.03 3.46 15.79
CA ALA A 73 -8.44 3.64 17.18
C ALA A 73 -7.29 3.53 18.19
N LYS A 74 -6.16 2.90 17.79
CA LYS A 74 -4.95 2.77 18.60
C LYS A 74 -3.92 3.87 18.32
N SER A 75 -4.17 4.72 17.32
CA SER A 75 -3.25 5.76 16.90
C SER A 75 -3.50 7.07 17.67
N PRO A 76 -2.48 7.69 18.28
CA PRO A 76 -2.64 8.94 19.01
C PRO A 76 -3.17 10.10 18.16
N ASN A 77 -2.88 10.11 16.87
CA ASN A 77 -3.33 11.15 15.92
C ASN A 77 -4.44 10.68 14.97
N GLY A 78 -5.00 9.48 15.21
CA GLY A 78 -6.03 8.91 14.36
C GLY A 78 -5.58 8.57 12.93
N LYS A 79 -4.27 8.40 12.70
CA LYS A 79 -3.70 8.06 11.40
C LYS A 79 -2.95 6.75 11.45
N VAL A 80 -2.89 6.05 10.31
CA VAL A 80 -2.09 4.85 10.13
C VAL A 80 -1.10 5.03 8.96
N THR A 81 -0.04 4.24 8.99
CA THR A 81 0.88 4.08 7.85
C THR A 81 0.47 2.86 7.05
N LEU A 82 0.40 2.99 5.73
CA LEU A 82 0.14 1.88 4.81
C LEU A 82 1.45 1.38 4.20
N ILE A 83 1.63 0.06 4.16
CA ILE A 83 2.70 -0.59 3.40
C ILE A 83 2.05 -1.51 2.37
N GLY A 84 2.34 -1.31 1.09
CA GLY A 84 1.83 -2.14 0.00
C GLY A 84 2.95 -2.80 -0.79
N HIS A 85 2.92 -4.13 -0.92
CA HIS A 85 3.86 -4.86 -1.76
C HIS A 85 3.25 -5.20 -3.11
N SER A 86 3.99 -4.98 -4.21
CA SER A 86 3.56 -5.35 -5.56
C SER A 86 2.16 -4.81 -5.89
N SER A 87 1.19 -5.66 -6.22
CA SER A 87 -0.21 -5.29 -6.48
C SER A 87 -0.89 -4.61 -5.29
N GLY A 88 -0.46 -4.90 -4.06
CA GLY A 88 -0.99 -4.27 -2.86
C GLY A 88 -0.74 -2.76 -2.84
N GLY A 89 0.44 -2.30 -3.25
CA GLY A 89 0.71 -0.86 -3.34
C GLY A 89 -0.16 -0.15 -4.36
N VAL A 90 -0.49 -0.81 -5.47
CA VAL A 90 -1.44 -0.27 -6.48
C VAL A 90 -2.86 -0.17 -5.89
N MET A 91 -3.31 -1.20 -5.16
CA MET A 91 -4.62 -1.20 -4.52
C MET A 91 -4.74 -0.14 -3.43
N LEU A 92 -3.69 0.08 -2.66
CA LEU A 92 -3.68 1.10 -1.61
C LEU A 92 -3.76 2.53 -2.18
N ARG A 93 -3.27 2.79 -3.40
CA ARG A 93 -3.53 4.08 -4.08
C ARG A 93 -5.02 4.29 -4.33
N LEU A 94 -5.72 3.26 -4.81
CA LEU A 94 -7.18 3.33 -4.96
C LEU A 94 -7.89 3.50 -3.61
N TYR A 95 -7.42 2.83 -2.56
CA TYR A 95 -7.98 2.96 -1.21
C TYR A 95 -7.90 4.41 -0.68
N LEU A 96 -6.81 5.11 -0.97
CA LEU A 96 -6.60 6.49 -0.51
C LEU A 96 -7.58 7.48 -1.12
N SER A 97 -8.06 7.24 -2.35
CA SER A 97 -8.93 8.15 -3.09
C SER A 97 -10.30 8.35 -2.44
N ASP A 98 -10.84 9.55 -2.56
CA ASP A 98 -12.22 9.90 -2.23
C ASP A 98 -13.21 9.61 -3.36
N GLU A 99 -12.73 9.16 -4.54
CA GLU A 99 -13.60 8.77 -5.64
C GLU A 99 -14.30 7.43 -5.40
N PRO A 100 -15.57 7.31 -5.82
CA PRO A 100 -16.28 6.05 -5.68
C PRO A 100 -15.71 4.96 -6.58
N PHE A 101 -15.54 3.76 -6.01
CA PHE A 101 -15.13 2.56 -6.71
C PHE A 101 -16.11 1.42 -6.42
N GLN A 102 -16.72 0.87 -7.47
CA GLN A 102 -17.73 -0.20 -7.38
C GLN A 102 -18.82 0.07 -6.34
N GLY A 103 -19.31 1.31 -6.32
CA GLY A 103 -20.40 1.72 -5.41
C GLY A 103 -19.98 2.02 -3.98
N ARG A 104 -18.69 2.09 -3.67
CA ARG A 104 -18.17 2.46 -2.34
C ARG A 104 -17.05 3.50 -2.45
N THR A 105 -17.06 4.47 -1.54
CA THR A 105 -15.98 5.44 -1.35
C THR A 105 -15.22 5.09 -0.08
N TYR A 106 -13.90 4.92 -0.18
CA TYR A 106 -13.05 4.58 0.97
C TYR A 106 -12.49 5.82 1.64
N ALA A 107 -12.08 6.83 0.86
CA ALA A 107 -11.49 8.08 1.34
C ALA A 107 -10.35 7.84 2.37
N GLY A 108 -9.49 6.85 2.09
CA GLY A 108 -8.45 6.40 3.01
C GLY A 108 -7.46 7.49 3.40
N ALA A 109 -7.25 8.51 2.57
CA ALA A 109 -6.39 9.66 2.89
C ALA A 109 -6.83 10.41 4.16
N ALA A 110 -8.13 10.35 4.51
CA ALA A 110 -8.61 10.90 5.76
C ALA A 110 -8.07 10.17 7.01
N ARG A 111 -7.67 8.89 6.87
CA ARG A 111 -7.21 8.01 7.95
C ARG A 111 -5.74 7.61 7.84
N CYS A 112 -5.10 7.93 6.73
CA CYS A 112 -3.72 7.54 6.46
C CYS A 112 -2.90 8.78 6.12
N ASN A 113 -1.67 8.86 6.62
CA ASN A 113 -0.78 9.98 6.30
C ASN A 113 0.46 9.54 5.52
N ARG A 114 0.65 8.24 5.33
CA ARG A 114 1.79 7.70 4.58
C ARG A 114 1.44 6.42 3.85
N LEU A 115 1.91 6.30 2.61
CA LEU A 115 1.92 5.07 1.82
C LEU A 115 3.35 4.72 1.43
N ILE A 116 3.82 3.55 1.86
CA ILE A 116 5.10 2.96 1.47
C ILE A 116 4.81 1.82 0.48
N SER A 117 5.26 1.93 -0.74
CA SER A 117 5.13 0.89 -1.76
C SER A 117 6.46 0.14 -1.98
N LEU A 118 6.41 -1.18 -1.93
CA LEU A 118 7.54 -2.07 -2.07
C LEU A 118 7.44 -2.83 -3.40
N GLY A 119 8.31 -2.55 -4.37
CA GLY A 119 8.29 -3.22 -5.67
C GLY A 119 6.94 -3.14 -6.39
N SER A 120 6.17 -2.08 -6.19
CA SER A 120 4.85 -1.95 -6.78
C SER A 120 4.94 -1.43 -8.21
N PRO A 121 4.27 -2.10 -9.19
CA PRO A 121 4.35 -1.74 -10.60
C PRO A 121 3.42 -0.57 -10.91
N HIS A 122 3.75 0.63 -10.45
CA HIS A 122 2.91 1.81 -10.63
C HIS A 122 2.80 2.26 -12.09
N GLN A 123 3.82 2.02 -12.91
CA GLN A 123 3.90 2.43 -14.32
C GLN A 123 4.06 1.22 -15.26
N ALA A 124 3.41 0.11 -14.96
CA ALA A 124 3.60 -1.10 -15.76
C ALA A 124 2.91 -1.00 -17.14
N VAL A 125 3.70 -1.01 -18.19
CA VAL A 125 3.26 -0.97 -19.60
C VAL A 125 2.32 -2.15 -19.94
N ARG A 126 2.51 -3.32 -19.31
CA ARG A 126 1.65 -4.49 -19.44
C ARG A 126 0.84 -4.71 -18.16
N ALA A 127 -0.08 -3.80 -17.89
CA ALA A 127 -0.95 -3.87 -16.73
C ALA A 127 -2.28 -4.55 -17.07
N THR A 128 -2.89 -5.19 -16.07
CA THR A 128 -4.31 -5.56 -16.16
C THR A 128 -5.15 -4.29 -16.37
N PRO A 129 -6.34 -4.37 -17.00
CA PRO A 129 -7.20 -3.20 -17.22
C PRO A 129 -7.45 -2.39 -15.96
N LEU A 130 -7.56 -3.09 -14.81
CA LEU A 130 -7.78 -2.46 -13.51
C LEU A 130 -6.56 -1.65 -13.04
N ARG A 131 -5.33 -2.20 -13.19
CA ARG A 131 -4.10 -1.44 -12.86
C ARG A 131 -3.90 -0.23 -13.78
N ALA A 132 -4.20 -0.39 -15.07
CA ALA A 132 -4.15 0.72 -16.01
C ALA A 132 -5.19 1.81 -15.66
N MET A 133 -6.34 1.42 -15.13
CA MET A 133 -7.35 2.35 -14.63
C MET A 133 -6.83 3.12 -13.40
N VAL A 134 -6.25 2.43 -12.41
CA VAL A 134 -5.67 3.07 -11.22
C VAL A 134 -4.57 4.06 -11.60
N ASP A 135 -3.69 3.69 -12.53
CA ASP A 135 -2.61 4.56 -12.95
C ASP A 135 -3.10 5.85 -13.66
N ARG A 136 -4.18 5.75 -14.42
CA ARG A 136 -4.79 6.91 -15.10
C ARG A 136 -5.59 7.81 -14.16
N ARG A 137 -6.37 7.22 -13.22
CA ARG A 137 -7.27 7.99 -12.34
C ARG A 137 -6.55 8.56 -11.12
N PHE A 138 -5.55 7.86 -10.63
CA PHE A 138 -4.83 8.19 -9.39
C PHE A 138 -3.32 8.22 -9.65
N PRO A 139 -2.83 9.09 -10.56
CA PRO A 139 -1.42 9.12 -10.92
C PRO A 139 -0.55 9.59 -9.75
N GLY A 140 0.60 8.97 -9.60
CA GLY A 140 1.64 9.41 -8.65
C GLY A 140 1.15 9.60 -7.22
N CYS A 141 1.38 10.79 -6.68
CA CYS A 141 1.03 11.20 -5.33
C CYS A 141 -0.27 12.02 -5.33
N HIS A 142 -1.36 11.44 -5.76
CA HIS A 142 -2.64 12.12 -6.02
C HIS A 142 -3.27 12.75 -4.77
N GLU A 143 -3.01 12.21 -3.58
CA GLU A 143 -3.52 12.76 -2.32
C GLU A 143 -2.47 13.63 -1.63
N SER A 144 -2.70 14.94 -1.58
CA SER A 144 -1.74 15.93 -1.06
C SER A 144 -1.43 15.79 0.44
N GLY A 145 -2.34 15.17 1.19
CA GLY A 145 -2.20 14.92 2.63
C GLY A 145 -1.43 13.65 2.99
N VAL A 146 -1.00 12.88 1.98
CA VAL A 146 -0.31 11.60 2.16
C VAL A 146 1.14 11.71 1.71
N ASP A 147 2.07 11.22 2.55
CA ASP A 147 3.49 11.09 2.21
C ASP A 147 3.70 9.77 1.45
N TYR A 148 4.20 9.83 0.21
CA TYR A 148 4.42 8.65 -0.62
C TYR A 148 5.89 8.28 -0.67
N VAL A 149 6.18 7.02 -0.37
CA VAL A 149 7.53 6.44 -0.46
C VAL A 149 7.48 5.21 -1.37
N ALA A 150 8.26 5.20 -2.43
CA ALA A 150 8.42 4.04 -3.30
C ALA A 150 9.81 3.43 -3.09
N ILE A 151 9.84 2.12 -2.79
CA ILE A 151 11.06 1.34 -2.68
C ILE A 151 11.02 0.31 -3.81
N ALA A 152 11.94 0.44 -4.76
CA ALA A 152 12.12 -0.49 -5.87
C ALA A 152 13.48 -1.17 -5.76
N GLY A 153 13.57 -2.44 -6.18
CA GLY A 153 14.85 -3.10 -6.43
C GLY A 153 15.36 -2.69 -7.81
N ASP A 154 16.62 -2.35 -7.89
CA ASP A 154 17.30 -2.20 -9.16
C ASP A 154 17.89 -3.57 -9.55
N LEU A 155 17.47 -4.07 -10.72
CA LEU A 155 17.98 -5.33 -11.29
C LEU A 155 19.12 -5.08 -12.28
N ASP A 156 19.81 -3.95 -12.20
CA ASP A 156 21.03 -3.75 -12.99
C ASP A 156 22.06 -4.80 -12.57
N LEU A 157 22.20 -5.81 -13.40
CA LEU A 157 23.09 -6.96 -13.20
C LEU A 157 24.58 -6.60 -13.13
N GLU A 158 24.95 -5.34 -13.39
CA GLU A 158 26.32 -4.86 -13.32
C GLU A 158 26.73 -4.29 -11.96
N SER A 159 25.80 -4.01 -11.06
CA SER A 159 26.15 -3.56 -9.71
C SER A 159 25.68 -4.56 -8.66
N ALA A 160 26.58 -5.43 -8.23
CA ALA A 160 26.38 -6.35 -7.09
C ALA A 160 26.14 -5.61 -5.75
N ASN A 161 26.02 -4.28 -5.78
CA ASN A 161 25.66 -3.38 -4.69
C ASN A 161 24.43 -2.57 -5.09
N ALA A 162 23.28 -3.24 -5.19
CA ALA A 162 22.01 -2.58 -5.46
C ALA A 162 21.75 -1.47 -4.43
N SER A 163 21.97 -0.24 -4.81
CA SER A 163 21.55 0.91 -4.03
C SER A 163 20.03 0.95 -3.99
N LYS A 164 19.46 0.81 -2.80
CA LYS A 164 18.03 0.90 -2.57
C LYS A 164 17.52 2.26 -3.02
N PHE A 165 16.80 2.30 -4.10
CA PHE A 165 16.23 3.53 -4.62
C PHE A 165 14.96 3.88 -3.85
N SER A 166 15.05 4.88 -2.98
CA SER A 166 13.88 5.52 -2.35
C SER A 166 13.60 6.83 -3.07
N ARG A 167 12.46 6.94 -3.76
CA ARG A 167 12.00 8.23 -4.29
C ARG A 167 10.85 8.75 -3.44
N ARG A 168 10.99 9.97 -2.92
CA ARG A 168 9.87 10.76 -2.43
C ARG A 168 9.24 11.50 -3.60
N CYS A 169 7.93 11.55 -3.66
CA CYS A 169 7.25 12.48 -4.54
C CYS A 169 7.51 13.90 -4.01
N ALA A 170 8.26 14.70 -4.76
CA ALA A 170 8.30 16.13 -4.51
C ALA A 170 6.94 16.72 -4.90
N LYS A 171 6.36 17.57 -4.04
CA LYS A 171 5.17 18.34 -4.40
C LYS A 171 5.50 19.17 -5.64
N GLY A 172 4.87 18.88 -6.75
CA GLY A 172 4.88 19.75 -7.93
C GLY A 172 5.68 19.34 -9.15
N SER A 173 6.05 18.08 -9.32
CA SER A 173 6.69 17.63 -10.57
C SER A 173 5.81 16.59 -11.31
N TYR A 174 4.96 17.10 -12.17
CA TYR A 174 4.39 16.42 -13.33
C TYR A 174 4.43 17.36 -14.52
#